data_02893c5fc09ba911b5efa7185655b7fa
#
_entry.id   02893c5fc09ba911b5efa7185655b7fa
#
_cell.length_a   1.000
_cell.length_b   1.000
_cell.length_c   1.000
_cell.angle_alpha   90.00
_cell.angle_beta   90.00
_cell.angle_gamma   90.00
#
_symmetry.space_group_name_H-M   'P 1'
#
loop_
_entity.id
_entity.type
_entity.pdbx_description
1 polymer ?
#
loop_
_entity_poly.entity_id
_entity_poly.type
_entity_poly.pdbx_seq_one_letter_code
_entity_poly.pdbx_strand_id
1 'polypeptide(L)'
;GRLNVRDAALAPMRELHKLIQQPVNLSMRQGDEIVYIERAYSERSGMQVVRAIGARAPLHLTSVGKLFLAVDDPTRVRSYATRTGLSGHTRNSITQLPVLERELGRVRQYGIARDNEELEMGVRCIAAGIHDDQGKLVAGLSISAPADRLDEEWLAKLQATADQISASLGYKAQQG
;
A
#
# COMPACT_ATOMS: atom_id res chain seq x y z
N GLY A 1 -8.30 -21.18 -15.38
CA GLY A 1 -7.07 -20.55 -14.95
C GLY A 1 -7.26 -19.76 -13.67
N ARG A 2 -6.17 -19.50 -12.99
CA ARG A 2 -6.23 -18.68 -11.78
C ARG A 2 -6.54 -17.24 -12.16
N LEU A 3 -7.50 -16.64 -11.44
CA LEU A 3 -7.74 -15.22 -11.51
C LEU A 3 -6.50 -14.51 -10.93
N ASN A 4 -5.85 -13.66 -11.71
CA ASN A 4 -4.71 -12.93 -11.19
C ASN A 4 -5.16 -11.71 -10.39
N VAL A 5 -4.27 -11.17 -9.57
CA VAL A 5 -4.57 -10.06 -8.67
C VAL A 5 -5.09 -8.84 -9.45
N ARG A 6 -4.46 -8.50 -10.55
CA ARG A 6 -4.84 -7.35 -11.38
C ARG A 6 -6.27 -7.47 -11.87
N ASP A 7 -6.64 -8.63 -12.41
CA ASP A 7 -8.00 -8.86 -12.92
C ASP A 7 -9.03 -8.81 -11.80
N ALA A 8 -8.71 -9.38 -10.64
CA ALA A 8 -9.60 -9.36 -9.49
C ALA A 8 -9.79 -7.95 -8.91
N ALA A 9 -8.77 -7.10 -9.02
CA ALA A 9 -8.76 -5.78 -8.40
C ALA A 9 -9.45 -4.70 -9.22
N LEU A 10 -9.48 -4.84 -10.54
CA LEU A 10 -9.81 -3.74 -11.45
C LEU A 10 -11.20 -3.16 -11.20
N ALA A 11 -12.25 -3.98 -11.18
CA ALA A 11 -13.61 -3.51 -10.95
C ALA A 11 -13.82 -2.94 -9.54
N PRO A 12 -13.37 -3.60 -8.47
CA PRO A 12 -13.47 -3.02 -7.12
C PRO A 12 -12.70 -1.71 -6.97
N MET A 13 -11.53 -1.58 -7.61
CA MET A 13 -10.76 -0.32 -7.58
C MET A 13 -11.55 0.82 -8.23
N ARG A 14 -12.18 0.56 -9.35
CA ARG A 14 -12.99 1.56 -10.04
C ARG A 14 -14.19 2.01 -9.20
N GLU A 15 -14.84 1.07 -8.53
CA GLU A 15 -15.96 1.39 -7.63
C GLU A 15 -15.49 2.24 -6.44
N LEU A 16 -14.36 1.90 -5.83
CA LEU A 16 -13.81 2.68 -4.73
C LEU A 16 -13.45 4.09 -5.21
N HIS A 17 -12.81 4.21 -6.37
CA HIS A 17 -12.45 5.50 -6.94
C HIS A 17 -13.69 6.39 -7.15
N LYS A 18 -14.79 5.83 -7.64
CA LYS A 18 -16.04 6.59 -7.83
C LYS A 18 -16.55 7.18 -6.53
N LEU A 19 -16.38 6.44 -5.43
CA LEU A 19 -16.86 6.89 -4.11
C LEU A 19 -16.00 8.00 -3.54
N ILE A 20 -14.69 7.90 -3.65
CA ILE A 20 -13.76 8.80 -2.94
C ILE A 20 -13.15 9.88 -3.84
N GLN A 21 -13.22 9.73 -5.16
CA GLN A 21 -12.71 10.68 -6.16
C GLN A 21 -11.21 10.97 -6.02
N GLN A 22 -10.45 10.00 -5.52
CA GLN A 22 -8.99 10.06 -5.43
C GLN A 22 -8.40 8.81 -6.10
N PRO A 23 -7.13 8.86 -6.56
CA PRO A 23 -6.49 7.68 -7.14
C PRO A 23 -6.48 6.48 -6.21
N VAL A 24 -6.84 5.33 -6.75
CA VAL A 24 -6.73 4.03 -6.08
C VAL A 24 -5.69 3.23 -6.84
N ASN A 25 -4.68 2.74 -6.13
CA ASN A 25 -3.52 2.06 -6.72
C ASN A 25 -3.44 0.62 -6.26
N LEU A 26 -3.00 -0.24 -7.16
CA LEU A 26 -2.61 -1.62 -6.87
C LEU A 26 -1.10 -1.72 -7.03
N SER A 27 -0.41 -2.22 -6.03
CA SER A 27 1.05 -2.35 -6.06
C SER A 27 1.47 -3.72 -5.55
N MET A 28 2.60 -4.21 -6.06
CA MET A 28 3.20 -5.48 -5.64
C MET A 28 4.66 -5.24 -5.28
N ARG A 29 5.23 -6.15 -4.48
CA ARG A 29 6.65 -6.09 -4.16
C ARG A 29 7.48 -6.67 -5.29
N GLN A 30 8.58 -6.00 -5.59
CA GLN A 30 9.62 -6.52 -6.46
C GLN A 30 10.97 -6.16 -5.85
N GLY A 31 11.59 -7.11 -5.17
CA GLY A 31 12.85 -6.87 -4.47
C GLY A 31 12.67 -5.90 -3.30
N ASP A 32 13.43 -4.82 -3.32
CA ASP A 32 13.42 -3.79 -2.28
C ASP A 32 12.47 -2.62 -2.61
N GLU A 33 11.61 -2.80 -3.60
CA GLU A 33 10.68 -1.75 -4.04
C GLU A 33 9.28 -2.32 -4.24
N ILE A 34 8.29 -1.43 -4.25
CA ILE A 34 6.99 -1.73 -4.83
C ILE A 34 7.00 -1.33 -6.29
N VAL A 35 6.15 -2.00 -7.08
CA VAL A 35 5.86 -1.62 -8.46
C VAL A 35 4.37 -1.39 -8.59
N TYR A 36 3.99 -0.28 -9.23
CA TYR A 36 2.59 0.06 -9.48
C TYR A 36 2.06 -0.76 -10.65
N ILE A 37 1.07 -1.63 -10.38
CA ILE A 37 0.56 -2.60 -11.35
C ILE A 37 -0.68 -2.07 -12.06
N GLU A 38 -1.55 -1.35 -11.32
CA GLU A 38 -2.80 -0.84 -11.86
C GLU A 38 -3.24 0.38 -11.07
N ARG A 39 -4.11 1.18 -11.66
CA ARG A 39 -4.62 2.40 -11.04
C ARG A 39 -6.01 2.74 -11.57
N ALA A 40 -6.88 3.18 -10.66
CA ALA A 40 -8.14 3.81 -11.01
C ALA A 40 -8.04 5.28 -10.62
N TYR A 41 -8.23 6.16 -11.60
CA TYR A 41 -8.12 7.61 -11.39
C TYR A 41 -8.93 8.36 -12.43
N SER A 42 -9.14 9.66 -12.18
CA SER A 42 -9.72 10.57 -13.16
C SER A 42 -9.00 11.92 -13.06
N GLU A 43 -9.15 12.73 -14.10
CA GLU A 43 -8.56 14.08 -14.12
C GLU A 43 -9.14 14.97 -13.02
N ARG A 44 -10.30 14.62 -12.48
CA ARG A 44 -10.97 15.39 -11.42
C ARG A 44 -10.47 15.08 -10.02
N SER A 45 -9.55 14.11 -9.87
CA SER A 45 -9.11 13.67 -8.54
C SER A 45 -8.29 14.71 -7.79
N GLY A 46 -7.81 15.76 -8.45
CA GLY A 46 -7.01 16.80 -7.80
C GLY A 46 -5.55 16.42 -7.55
N MET A 47 -5.17 15.18 -7.87
CA MET A 47 -3.79 14.73 -7.81
C MET A 47 -3.12 14.99 -9.15
N GLN A 48 -2.10 15.87 -9.16
CA GLN A 48 -1.39 16.19 -10.37
C GLN A 48 -0.31 15.18 -10.71
N VAL A 49 0.24 14.52 -9.70
CA VAL A 49 1.27 13.51 -9.89
C VAL A 49 0.65 12.15 -9.65
N VAL A 50 0.44 11.42 -10.73
CA VAL A 50 -0.05 10.07 -10.69
C VAL A 50 1.08 9.17 -11.17
N ARG A 51 1.49 8.24 -10.34
CA ARG A 51 2.59 7.36 -10.68
C ARG A 51 2.17 6.43 -11.81
N ALA A 52 3.00 6.35 -12.84
CA ALA A 52 2.72 5.51 -13.99
C ALA A 52 2.71 4.03 -13.61
N ILE A 53 1.92 3.24 -14.31
CA ILE A 53 1.99 1.78 -14.20
C ILE A 53 3.41 1.36 -14.58
N GLY A 54 4.03 0.50 -13.75
CA GLY A 54 5.42 0.10 -13.89
C GLY A 54 6.40 0.97 -13.12
N ALA A 55 5.99 2.13 -12.60
CA ALA A 55 6.83 2.94 -11.73
C ALA A 55 7.13 2.21 -10.43
N ARG A 56 8.25 2.53 -9.81
CA ARG A 56 8.75 1.87 -8.62
C ARG A 56 8.98 2.87 -7.50
N ALA A 57 8.92 2.40 -6.26
CA ALA A 57 9.21 3.22 -5.09
C ALA A 57 9.73 2.37 -3.95
N PRO A 58 10.55 2.95 -3.06
CA PRO A 58 11.13 2.20 -1.92
C PRO A 58 10.07 1.67 -0.97
N LEU A 59 10.33 0.49 -0.39
CA LEU A 59 9.39 -0.15 0.54
C LEU A 59 9.16 0.72 1.80
N HIS A 60 10.21 1.29 2.36
CA HIS A 60 10.07 2.02 3.64
C HIS A 60 9.45 3.41 3.50
N LEU A 61 9.31 3.93 2.28
CA LEU A 61 8.74 5.24 2.00
C LEU A 61 7.30 5.19 1.48
N THR A 62 6.72 3.99 1.37
CA THR A 62 5.38 3.82 0.80
C THR A 62 4.48 3.06 1.75
N SER A 63 3.19 3.35 1.68
CA SER A 63 2.20 2.64 2.51
C SER A 63 2.17 1.15 2.17
N VAL A 64 2.12 0.80 0.88
CA VAL A 64 2.12 -0.61 0.46
C VAL A 64 3.44 -1.29 0.82
N GLY A 65 4.57 -0.60 0.65
CA GLY A 65 5.87 -1.15 1.01
C GLY A 65 5.95 -1.53 2.49
N LYS A 66 5.37 -0.71 3.36
CA LYS A 66 5.32 -1.01 4.79
C LYS A 66 4.49 -2.26 5.10
N LEU A 67 3.44 -2.52 4.33
CA LEU A 67 2.68 -3.78 4.48
C LEU A 67 3.58 -4.99 4.23
N PHE A 68 4.39 -4.95 3.18
CA PHE A 68 5.32 -6.03 2.86
C PHE A 68 6.43 -6.18 3.90
N LEU A 69 7.01 -5.06 4.34
CA LEU A 69 8.03 -5.10 5.39
C LEU A 69 7.47 -5.64 6.71
N ALA A 70 6.21 -5.35 7.01
CA ALA A 70 5.57 -5.77 8.26
C ALA A 70 5.40 -7.30 8.33
N VAL A 71 5.30 -8.00 7.19
CA VAL A 71 5.18 -9.46 7.16
C VAL A 71 6.54 -10.15 7.02
N ASP A 72 7.61 -9.41 6.75
CA ASP A 72 8.97 -9.96 6.76
C ASP A 72 9.40 -10.24 8.19
N ASP A 73 10.29 -11.23 8.37
CA ASP A 73 10.89 -11.43 9.68
C ASP A 73 11.87 -10.29 10.00
N PRO A 74 12.19 -10.09 11.30
CA PRO A 74 13.05 -8.98 11.71
C PRO A 74 14.45 -8.99 11.05
N THR A 75 14.99 -10.17 10.75
CA THR A 75 16.30 -10.29 10.09
C THR A 75 16.24 -9.72 8.68
N ARG A 76 15.17 -9.99 7.94
CA ARG A 76 14.99 -9.47 6.58
C ARG A 76 14.78 -7.95 6.59
N VAL A 77 14.07 -7.44 7.58
CA VAL A 77 13.88 -5.99 7.73
C VAL A 77 15.23 -5.32 8.00
N ARG A 78 16.06 -5.88 8.88
CA ARG A 78 17.39 -5.35 9.16
C ARG A 78 18.27 -5.39 7.92
N SER A 79 18.24 -6.48 7.16
CA SER A 79 18.99 -6.59 5.89
C SER A 79 18.54 -5.53 4.89
N TYR A 80 17.25 -5.31 4.79
CA TYR A 80 16.68 -4.23 3.95
C TYR A 80 17.23 -2.87 4.37
N ALA A 81 17.23 -2.58 5.67
CA ALA A 81 17.72 -1.31 6.19
C ALA A 81 19.22 -1.13 5.87
N THR A 82 20.02 -2.20 5.98
CA THR A 82 21.45 -2.16 5.67
C THR A 82 21.68 -1.92 4.17
N ARG A 83 20.98 -2.66 3.29
CA ARG A 83 21.17 -2.54 1.84
C ARG A 83 20.76 -1.16 1.32
N THR A 84 19.65 -0.62 1.82
CA THR A 84 19.11 0.62 1.29
C THR A 84 19.58 1.85 2.04
N GLY A 85 20.13 1.67 3.25
CA GLY A 85 20.49 2.78 4.13
C GLY A 85 19.28 3.57 4.60
N LEU A 86 18.07 3.09 4.35
CA LEU A 86 16.81 3.79 4.63
C LEU A 86 16.85 5.23 4.12
N SER A 87 17.29 5.41 2.87
CA SER A 87 17.41 6.73 2.26
C SER A 87 16.09 7.46 2.27
N GLY A 88 16.10 8.73 2.67
CA GLY A 88 14.91 9.57 2.76
C GLY A 88 14.74 10.45 1.54
N HIS A 89 13.49 10.85 1.28
CA HIS A 89 13.12 11.77 0.20
C HIS A 89 12.55 13.08 0.73
N THR A 90 12.03 13.08 1.95
CA THR A 90 11.44 14.26 2.58
C THR A 90 11.89 14.34 4.03
N ARG A 91 11.60 15.47 4.67
CA ARG A 91 11.87 15.63 6.12
C ARG A 91 11.05 14.65 6.98
N ASN A 92 9.99 14.05 6.43
CA ASN A 92 9.13 13.11 7.15
C ASN A 92 9.52 11.65 6.93
N SER A 93 10.45 11.38 6.00
CA SER A 93 10.88 10.02 5.69
C SER A 93 11.44 9.32 6.93
N ILE A 94 11.06 8.03 7.11
CA ILE A 94 11.64 7.21 8.17
C ILE A 94 13.02 6.76 7.69
N THR A 95 14.07 7.21 8.39
CA THR A 95 15.47 6.93 8.02
C THR A 95 16.24 6.17 9.09
N GLN A 96 15.57 5.79 10.18
CA GLN A 96 16.19 5.09 11.32
C GLN A 96 15.47 3.78 11.57
N LEU A 97 16.23 2.71 11.68
CA LEU A 97 15.67 1.35 11.85
C LEU A 97 14.72 1.23 13.05
N PRO A 98 15.06 1.73 14.26
CA PRO A 98 14.14 1.61 15.38
C PRO A 98 12.79 2.30 15.14
N VAL A 99 12.78 3.42 14.43
CA VAL A 99 11.55 4.12 14.07
C VAL A 99 10.73 3.29 13.08
N LEU A 100 11.41 2.72 12.08
CA LEU A 100 10.77 1.83 11.12
C LEU A 100 10.16 0.61 11.82
N GLU A 101 10.91 -0.02 12.71
CA GLU A 101 10.42 -1.20 13.44
C GLU A 101 9.16 -0.91 14.26
N ARG A 102 9.09 0.25 14.91
CA ARG A 102 7.88 0.68 15.63
C ARG A 102 6.71 0.91 14.68
N GLU A 103 6.96 1.53 13.54
CA GLU A 103 5.93 1.72 12.51
C GLU A 103 5.40 0.38 12.00
N LEU A 104 6.29 -0.57 11.71
CA LEU A 104 5.88 -1.90 11.25
C LEU A 104 5.09 -2.66 12.32
N GLY A 105 5.39 -2.43 13.60
CA GLY A 105 4.60 -2.97 14.70
C GLY A 105 3.16 -2.49 14.67
N ARG A 106 2.95 -1.20 14.40
CA ARG A 106 1.60 -0.64 14.23
C ARG A 106 0.89 -1.23 13.03
N VAL A 107 1.61 -1.38 11.91
CA VAL A 107 1.04 -2.00 10.69
C VAL A 107 0.57 -3.43 10.99
N ARG A 108 1.38 -4.23 11.69
CA ARG A 108 0.99 -5.59 12.08
C ARG A 108 -0.25 -5.60 12.99
N GLN A 109 -0.33 -4.63 13.90
CA GLN A 109 -1.43 -4.54 14.86
C GLN A 109 -2.76 -4.18 14.18
N TYR A 110 -2.74 -3.22 13.28
CA TYR A 110 -3.97 -2.65 12.70
C TYR A 110 -4.27 -3.12 11.27
N GLY A 111 -3.32 -3.72 10.58
CA GLY A 111 -3.51 -4.19 9.20
C GLY A 111 -3.56 -3.07 8.16
N ILE A 112 -3.27 -1.84 8.57
CA ILE A 112 -3.28 -0.65 7.71
C ILE A 112 -1.90 0.00 7.78
N ALA A 113 -1.43 0.51 6.66
CA ALA A 113 -0.19 1.28 6.60
C ALA A 113 -0.45 2.68 6.05
N ARG A 114 0.39 3.62 6.44
CA ARG A 114 0.29 5.02 6.02
C ARG A 114 1.62 5.53 5.51
N ASP A 115 1.52 6.42 4.53
CA ASP A 115 2.61 7.29 4.09
C ASP A 115 2.16 8.73 4.36
N ASN A 116 2.77 9.38 5.33
CA ASN A 116 2.43 10.75 5.74
C ASN A 116 3.45 11.74 5.20
N GLU A 117 3.41 12.00 3.89
CA GLU A 117 4.36 12.88 3.20
C GLU A 117 5.80 12.38 3.33
N GLU A 118 5.98 11.06 3.32
CA GLU A 118 7.30 10.42 3.52
C GLU A 118 8.01 10.17 2.20
N LEU A 119 7.28 9.88 1.13
CA LEU A 119 7.82 9.73 -0.22
C LEU A 119 7.88 11.08 -0.92
N GLU A 120 6.84 11.89 -0.75
CA GLU A 120 6.69 13.17 -1.45
C GLU A 120 5.87 14.12 -0.57
N MET A 121 6.38 15.34 -0.38
CA MET A 121 5.63 16.35 0.35
C MET A 121 4.34 16.69 -0.39
N GLY A 122 3.28 16.92 0.38
CA GLY A 122 1.96 17.24 -0.16
C GLY A 122 1.10 16.04 -0.51
N VAL A 123 1.62 14.82 -0.38
CA VAL A 123 0.88 13.58 -0.71
C VAL A 123 0.85 12.65 0.50
N ARG A 124 -0.34 12.16 0.84
CA ARG A 124 -0.52 11.12 1.85
C ARG A 124 -1.21 9.92 1.23
N CYS A 125 -0.85 8.73 1.72
CA CYS A 125 -1.42 7.48 1.27
C CYS A 125 -1.85 6.62 2.45
N ILE A 126 -2.90 5.83 2.24
CA ILE A 126 -3.30 4.75 3.15
C ILE A 126 -3.38 3.47 2.35
N ALA A 127 -3.04 2.34 2.97
CA ALA A 127 -3.00 1.04 2.27
C ALA A 127 -3.51 -0.09 3.14
N ALA A 128 -4.14 -1.07 2.48
CA ALA A 128 -4.59 -2.34 3.07
C ALA A 128 -4.08 -3.49 2.21
N GLY A 129 -3.82 -4.63 2.84
CA GLY A 129 -3.24 -5.79 2.17
C GLY A 129 -4.24 -6.64 1.42
N ILE A 130 -3.80 -7.22 0.32
CA ILE A 130 -4.53 -8.21 -0.46
C ILE A 130 -3.82 -9.55 -0.31
N HIS A 131 -4.58 -10.59 0.07
CA HIS A 131 -4.05 -11.91 0.36
C HIS A 131 -4.61 -12.94 -0.62
N ASP A 132 -3.82 -13.96 -0.94
CA ASP A 132 -4.26 -15.07 -1.78
C ASP A 132 -4.91 -16.19 -0.96
N ASP A 133 -5.21 -17.31 -1.63
CA ASP A 133 -5.86 -18.47 -1.02
C ASP A 133 -5.00 -19.17 0.05
N GLN A 134 -3.70 -18.89 0.07
CA GLN A 134 -2.79 -19.42 1.09
C GLN A 134 -2.55 -18.43 2.22
N GLY A 135 -3.24 -17.29 2.21
CA GLY A 135 -3.06 -16.25 3.20
C GLY A 135 -1.81 -15.41 3.02
N LYS A 136 -1.13 -15.56 1.87
CA LYS A 136 0.07 -14.78 1.57
C LYS A 136 -0.31 -13.37 1.11
N LEU A 137 0.39 -12.37 1.63
CA LEU A 137 0.26 -10.99 1.15
C LEU A 137 0.85 -10.92 -0.26
N VAL A 138 0.01 -10.70 -1.26
CA VAL A 138 0.42 -10.68 -2.67
C VAL A 138 0.43 -9.29 -3.28
N ALA A 139 -0.32 -8.36 -2.71
CA ALA A 139 -0.41 -7.00 -3.21
C ALA A 139 -0.90 -6.06 -2.12
N GLY A 140 -0.82 -4.76 -2.38
CA GLY A 140 -1.44 -3.75 -1.54
C GLY A 140 -2.36 -2.87 -2.37
N LEU A 141 -3.48 -2.49 -1.77
CA LEU A 141 -4.42 -1.53 -2.31
C LEU A 141 -4.22 -0.23 -1.56
N SER A 142 -4.03 0.88 -2.27
CA SER A 142 -3.80 2.16 -1.62
C SER A 142 -4.64 3.27 -2.22
N ILE A 143 -4.92 4.27 -1.38
CA ILE A 143 -5.53 5.54 -1.78
C ILE A 143 -4.46 6.61 -1.61
N SER A 144 -4.26 7.42 -2.65
CA SER A 144 -3.38 8.58 -2.60
C SER A 144 -4.22 9.84 -2.68
N ALA A 145 -3.89 10.84 -1.88
CA ALA A 145 -4.62 12.10 -1.89
C ALA A 145 -3.69 13.25 -1.52
N PRO A 146 -4.04 14.49 -1.90
CA PRO A 146 -3.38 15.65 -1.33
C PRO A 146 -3.42 15.58 0.19
N ALA A 147 -2.34 15.98 0.85
CA ALA A 147 -2.18 15.78 2.30
C ALA A 147 -3.30 16.41 3.11
N ASP A 148 -3.87 17.53 2.63
CA ASP A 148 -4.96 18.24 3.30
C ASP A 148 -6.34 17.65 2.98
N ARG A 149 -6.43 16.66 2.10
CA ARG A 149 -7.71 16.05 1.67
C ARG A 149 -7.87 14.60 2.06
N LEU A 150 -6.80 13.94 2.50
CA LEU A 150 -6.91 12.53 2.88
C LEU A 150 -7.85 12.41 4.07
N ASP A 151 -8.87 11.56 3.91
CA ASP A 151 -9.93 11.36 4.89
C ASP A 151 -9.77 9.98 5.54
N GLU A 152 -9.56 9.94 6.85
CA GLU A 152 -9.42 8.69 7.61
C GLU A 152 -10.71 7.85 7.57
N GLU A 153 -11.87 8.44 7.25
CA GLU A 153 -13.11 7.68 7.07
C GLU A 153 -13.05 6.73 5.87
N TRP A 154 -12.13 6.95 4.94
CA TRP A 154 -11.93 6.05 3.81
C TRP A 154 -11.31 4.71 4.20
N LEU A 155 -10.72 4.60 5.40
CA LEU A 155 -10.06 3.36 5.84
C LEU A 155 -10.98 2.16 5.81
N ALA A 156 -12.24 2.32 6.28
CA ALA A 156 -13.19 1.21 6.28
C ALA A 156 -13.53 0.76 4.85
N LYS A 157 -13.70 1.72 3.94
CA LYS A 157 -13.98 1.42 2.52
C LYS A 157 -12.79 0.75 1.84
N LEU A 158 -11.59 1.22 2.14
CA LEU A 158 -10.35 0.65 1.62
C LEU A 158 -10.20 -0.80 2.08
N GLN A 159 -10.38 -1.05 3.38
CA GLN A 159 -10.27 -2.40 3.94
C GLN A 159 -11.32 -3.33 3.34
N ALA A 160 -12.56 -2.87 3.23
CA ALA A 160 -13.64 -3.68 2.64
C ALA A 160 -13.33 -4.03 1.18
N THR A 161 -12.77 -3.09 0.42
CA THR A 161 -12.39 -3.33 -0.98
C THR A 161 -11.22 -4.33 -1.07
N ALA A 162 -10.20 -4.17 -0.23
CA ALA A 162 -9.08 -5.11 -0.17
C ALA A 162 -9.56 -6.51 0.20
N ASP A 163 -10.48 -6.62 1.16
CA ASP A 163 -11.06 -7.90 1.58
C ASP A 163 -11.88 -8.55 0.45
N GLN A 164 -12.63 -7.75 -0.30
CA GLN A 164 -13.39 -8.24 -1.46
C GLN A 164 -12.46 -8.82 -2.52
N ILE A 165 -11.36 -8.14 -2.82
CA ILE A 165 -10.37 -8.60 -3.79
C ILE A 165 -9.71 -9.89 -3.28
N SER A 166 -9.33 -9.93 -2.02
CA SER A 166 -8.73 -11.12 -1.39
C SER A 166 -9.69 -12.33 -1.47
N ALA A 167 -10.98 -12.10 -1.19
CA ALA A 167 -11.98 -13.16 -1.29
C ALA A 167 -12.09 -13.70 -2.72
N SER A 168 -11.99 -12.82 -3.72
CA SER A 168 -11.98 -13.23 -5.14
C SER A 168 -10.77 -14.09 -5.48
N LEU A 169 -9.67 -13.95 -4.73
CA LEU A 169 -8.46 -14.78 -4.89
C LEU A 169 -8.51 -16.06 -4.06
N GLY A 170 -9.62 -16.32 -3.38
CA GLY A 170 -9.80 -17.52 -2.57
C GLY A 170 -9.35 -17.37 -1.11
N TYR A 171 -9.00 -16.18 -0.68
CA TYR A 171 -8.59 -15.93 0.70
C TYR A 171 -9.78 -16.14 1.65
N LYS A 172 -9.52 -16.88 2.73
CA LYS A 172 -10.47 -17.07 3.82
C LYS A 172 -9.82 -16.59 5.09
N ALA A 173 -10.39 -15.55 5.71
CA ALA A 173 -9.91 -15.07 6.98
C ALA A 173 -9.96 -16.21 8.01
N GLN A 174 -8.89 -16.37 8.79
CA GLN A 174 -8.88 -17.34 9.88
C GLN A 174 -9.86 -16.86 10.93
N GLN A 175 -10.80 -17.76 11.26
CA GLN A 175 -11.66 -17.53 12.40
C GLN A 175 -10.85 -17.86 13.66
N GLY A 176 -10.43 -16.82 14.34
CA GLY A 176 -9.69 -16.95 15.58
C GLY A 176 -10.59 -17.36 16.72
#